data_0b4b2ef852d0a181ac12a5032206cf6e
#
_entry.id   0b4b2ef852d0a181ac12a5032206cf6e
#
_cell.length_a   1.000
_cell.length_b   1.000
_cell.length_c   1.000
_cell.angle_alpha   90.00
_cell.angle_beta   90.00
_cell.angle_gamma   90.00
#
_symmetry.space_group_name_H-M   'P 1'
#
loop_
_entity.id
_entity.type
_entity.pdbx_description
1 polymer ?
#
loop_
_entity_poly.entity_id
_entity_poly.type
_entity_poly.pdbx_seq_one_letter_code
_entity_poly.pdbx_strand_id
1 'polypeptide(L)'
;VFAPITSEPENAPPAYGTAVPFNHPIEANISYERADNPLYGGDTMAENDNSITGGELSFNHTHLTPSDKKALLGHEEMGTAPNEYYVESGEPSPTGGFGYITAEIEGGARKYNAFWIFKTQLNMSEDNATTKADSIEWQTPTVSGPIMGVFIDNSGKPRFRAYQEFTSYADAKAWLDAWAGIETVATPTATPDAGAVAADSTVALACATDGAEIHYTTNGTTPTAASTKYTVPIAIDAAKTIKAIGVKAGMNNSAVLTAAYTIQA
;
A
#
# COMPACT_ATOMS: atom_id res chain seq x y z
N VAL A 1 -0.71 4.77 0.99
CA VAL A 1 -0.93 3.68 1.96
C VAL A 1 -0.50 4.13 3.34
N PHE A 2 -1.25 3.78 4.35
CA PHE A 2 -0.90 3.95 5.76
C PHE A 2 -0.88 2.58 6.45
N ALA A 3 0.10 2.35 7.30
CA ALA A 3 0.19 1.13 8.09
C ALA A 3 0.48 1.49 9.55
N PRO A 4 -0.41 1.15 10.50
CA PRO A 4 -0.22 1.45 11.92
C PRO A 4 0.99 0.70 12.46
N ILE A 5 1.77 1.34 13.33
CA ILE A 5 2.91 0.70 13.99
C ILE A 5 2.39 -0.24 15.08
N THR A 6 2.87 -1.47 15.07
CA THR A 6 2.55 -2.50 16.08
C THR A 6 3.68 -2.69 17.09
N SER A 7 4.92 -2.43 16.68
CA SER A 7 6.07 -2.41 17.59
C SER A 7 7.21 -1.56 17.02
N GLU A 8 8.01 -1.00 17.90
CA GLU A 8 9.21 -0.23 17.57
C GLU A 8 10.43 -0.92 18.21
N PRO A 9 11.05 -1.87 17.52
CA PRO A 9 12.25 -2.53 18.04
C PRO A 9 13.43 -1.54 18.05
N GLU A 10 14.32 -1.72 19.00
CA GLU A 10 15.54 -0.90 19.06
C GLU A 10 16.47 -1.24 17.88
N ASN A 11 16.95 -0.22 17.18
CA ASN A 11 17.87 -0.33 16.04
C ASN A 11 17.40 -1.21 14.87
N ALA A 12 16.09 -1.29 14.67
CA ALA A 12 15.48 -1.93 13.52
C ALA A 12 14.25 -1.13 13.05
N PRO A 13 13.82 -1.26 11.79
CA PRO A 13 12.61 -0.61 11.31
C PRO A 13 11.40 -0.98 12.16
N PRO A 14 10.43 -0.05 12.35
CA PRO A 14 9.16 -0.37 12.99
C PRO A 14 8.46 -1.54 12.30
N ALA A 15 7.80 -2.38 13.08
CA ALA A 15 6.87 -3.36 12.55
C ALA A 15 5.50 -2.71 12.35
N TYR A 16 4.89 -3.00 11.21
CA TYR A 16 3.61 -2.41 10.82
C TYR A 16 2.50 -3.47 10.86
N GLY A 17 1.29 -3.02 11.18
CA GLY A 17 0.07 -3.83 11.13
C GLY A 17 -0.58 -3.82 9.75
N THR A 18 -1.87 -4.16 9.70
CA THR A 18 -2.61 -4.20 8.44
C THR A 18 -2.62 -2.83 7.77
N ALA A 19 -2.02 -2.76 6.61
CA ALA A 19 -1.94 -1.53 5.83
C ALA A 19 -3.29 -1.19 5.16
N VAL A 20 -3.62 0.08 5.12
CA VAL A 20 -4.81 0.63 4.47
C VAL A 20 -4.39 1.41 3.24
N PRO A 21 -4.75 0.95 2.03
CA PRO A 21 -4.50 1.68 0.81
C PRO A 21 -5.49 2.84 0.67
N PHE A 22 -5.02 4.02 0.26
CA PHE A 22 -5.87 5.15 -0.09
C PHE A 22 -6.00 5.25 -1.60
N ASN A 23 -7.24 5.34 -2.05
CA ASN A 23 -7.55 5.59 -3.45
C ASN A 23 -7.74 7.11 -3.65
N HIS A 24 -7.18 7.64 -4.75
CA HIS A 24 -7.35 9.04 -5.16
C HIS A 24 -6.74 10.11 -4.24
N PRO A 25 -5.45 9.99 -3.82
CA PRO A 25 -4.75 11.12 -3.24
C PRO A 25 -4.59 12.22 -4.29
N ILE A 26 -4.71 13.49 -3.87
CA ILE A 26 -4.54 14.65 -4.74
C ILE A 26 -3.09 15.13 -4.67
N GLU A 27 -2.59 15.31 -3.46
CA GLU A 27 -1.30 15.92 -3.20
C GLU A 27 -0.74 15.42 -1.88
N ALA A 28 0.58 15.27 -1.80
CA ALA A 28 1.29 15.02 -0.55
C ALA A 28 2.49 15.97 -0.47
N ASN A 29 2.56 16.74 0.60
CA ASN A 29 3.63 17.69 0.88
C ASN A 29 4.40 17.27 2.12
N ILE A 30 5.73 17.42 2.06
CA ILE A 30 6.62 17.18 3.19
C ILE A 30 7.45 18.43 3.41
N SER A 31 7.39 18.98 4.61
CA SER A 31 8.33 19.98 5.10
C SER A 31 9.26 19.38 6.14
N TYR A 32 10.54 19.79 6.14
CA TYR A 32 11.51 19.34 7.12
C TYR A 32 11.88 20.45 8.07
N GLU A 33 11.91 20.13 9.34
CA GLU A 33 12.54 20.97 10.37
C GLU A 33 14.02 20.60 10.47
N ARG A 34 14.86 21.61 10.59
CA ARG A 34 16.30 21.45 10.69
C ARG A 34 16.84 22.16 11.90
N ALA A 35 17.87 21.60 12.51
CA ALA A 35 18.67 22.34 13.47
C ALA A 35 19.33 23.53 12.78
N ASP A 36 19.44 24.63 13.47
CA ASP A 36 20.19 25.81 13.06
C ASP A 36 21.08 26.23 14.22
N ASN A 37 22.22 25.56 14.36
CA ASN A 37 23.19 25.79 15.43
C ASN A 37 24.55 26.21 14.83
N PRO A 38 24.68 27.49 14.45
CA PRO A 38 25.94 27.97 13.87
C PRO A 38 27.03 28.09 14.92
N LEU A 39 28.21 27.58 14.61
CA LEU A 39 29.44 27.83 15.36
C LEU A 39 30.22 28.92 14.67
N TYR A 40 30.53 30.00 15.38
CA TYR A 40 31.30 31.13 14.90
C TYR A 40 32.76 31.03 15.34
N GLY A 41 33.69 31.19 14.39
CA GLY A 41 35.11 31.33 14.62
C GLY A 41 35.56 32.78 14.32
N GLY A 42 35.63 33.63 15.30
CA GLY A 42 35.79 35.08 15.09
C GLY A 42 34.49 35.70 14.58
N ASP A 43 34.59 36.50 13.51
CA ASP A 43 33.41 37.17 12.90
C ASP A 43 32.78 36.36 11.75
N THR A 44 33.23 35.13 11.53
CA THR A 44 32.75 34.28 10.45
C THR A 44 32.15 32.96 10.97
N MET A 45 31.11 32.48 10.29
CA MET A 45 30.53 31.16 10.59
C MET A 45 31.56 30.08 10.22
N ALA A 46 31.97 29.26 11.18
CA ALA A 46 32.93 28.19 10.99
C ALA A 46 32.26 26.87 10.63
N GLU A 47 31.15 26.55 11.35
CA GLU A 47 30.35 25.35 11.13
C GLU A 47 28.88 25.64 11.42
N ASN A 48 27.99 24.90 10.81
CA ASN A 48 26.55 24.91 11.13
C ASN A 48 26.00 23.49 11.16
N ASP A 49 25.36 23.13 12.27
CA ASP A 49 24.55 21.91 12.33
C ASP A 49 23.21 22.19 11.65
N ASN A 50 23.00 21.56 10.49
CA ASN A 50 21.77 21.65 9.70
C ASN A 50 21.11 20.27 9.58
N SER A 51 21.22 19.45 10.63
CA SER A 51 20.60 18.12 10.68
C SER A 51 19.07 18.22 10.69
N ILE A 52 18.40 17.23 10.11
CA ILE A 52 16.94 17.11 10.17
C ILE A 52 16.56 16.71 11.60
N THR A 53 15.70 17.49 12.25
CA THR A 53 15.18 17.25 13.61
C THR A 53 13.76 16.70 13.60
N GLY A 54 13.00 16.93 12.52
CA GLY A 54 11.63 16.53 12.36
C GLY A 54 11.06 17.01 11.05
N GLY A 55 9.76 17.12 10.97
CA GLY A 55 9.06 17.66 9.83
C GLY A 55 7.56 17.45 9.94
N GLU A 56 6.85 17.89 8.91
CA GLU A 56 5.41 17.71 8.79
C GLU A 56 5.08 17.07 7.45
N LEU A 57 4.20 16.07 7.50
CA LEU A 57 3.52 15.50 6.36
C LEU A 57 2.13 16.11 6.27
N SER A 58 1.74 16.57 5.10
CA SER A 58 0.38 17.00 4.79
C SER A 58 -0.06 16.36 3.48
N PHE A 59 -1.27 15.83 3.42
CA PHE A 59 -1.83 15.33 2.18
C PHE A 59 -3.32 15.64 2.05
N ASN A 60 -3.73 15.86 0.81
CA ASN A 60 -5.11 16.12 0.44
C ASN A 60 -5.71 14.89 -0.23
N HIS A 61 -6.96 14.61 0.09
CA HIS A 61 -7.68 13.46 -0.46
C HIS A 61 -9.04 13.90 -1.02
N THR A 62 -9.51 13.25 -2.09
CA THR A 62 -10.82 13.59 -2.67
C THR A 62 -11.97 13.23 -1.73
N HIS A 63 -11.84 12.15 -0.97
CA HIS A 63 -12.83 11.66 -0.02
C HIS A 63 -12.19 10.66 0.95
N LEU A 64 -12.28 10.93 2.25
CA LEU A 64 -11.92 9.97 3.29
C LEU A 64 -13.15 9.18 3.71
N THR A 65 -13.10 7.88 3.48
CA THR A 65 -14.16 6.98 3.94
C THR A 65 -14.13 6.84 5.47
N PRO A 66 -15.22 6.40 6.11
CA PRO A 66 -15.18 6.10 7.55
C PRO A 66 -14.07 5.10 7.93
N SER A 67 -13.79 4.12 7.08
CA SER A 67 -12.68 3.17 7.27
C SER A 67 -11.31 3.84 7.21
N ASP A 68 -11.13 4.84 6.32
CA ASP A 68 -9.90 5.62 6.26
C ASP A 68 -9.73 6.47 7.52
N LYS A 69 -10.80 7.12 7.98
CA LYS A 69 -10.80 7.90 9.23
C LYS A 69 -10.49 7.02 10.45
N LYS A 70 -11.05 5.79 10.51
CA LYS A 70 -10.73 4.81 11.54
C LYS A 70 -9.23 4.47 11.55
N ALA A 71 -8.64 4.19 10.39
CA ALA A 71 -7.24 3.82 10.29
C ALA A 71 -6.27 4.98 10.58
N LEU A 72 -6.56 6.18 10.05
CA LEU A 72 -5.70 7.35 10.15
C LEU A 72 -5.85 8.13 11.45
N LEU A 73 -7.10 8.29 11.89
CA LEU A 73 -7.46 9.22 12.96
C LEU A 73 -7.89 8.50 14.25
N GLY A 74 -8.01 7.16 14.21
CA GLY A 74 -8.41 6.37 15.37
C GLY A 74 -9.90 6.45 15.68
N HIS A 75 -10.77 6.79 14.69
CA HIS A 75 -12.21 6.73 14.90
C HIS A 75 -12.64 5.32 15.26
N GLU A 76 -13.59 5.18 16.17
CA GLU A 76 -14.14 3.91 16.60
C GLU A 76 -15.41 3.59 15.85
N GLU A 77 -15.54 2.33 15.41
CA GLU A 77 -16.75 1.80 14.81
C GLU A 77 -17.66 1.24 15.88
N MET A 78 -18.89 1.71 15.94
CA MET A 78 -19.88 1.37 16.93
C MET A 78 -21.15 0.80 16.25
N GLY A 79 -21.90 -0.01 16.97
CA GLY A 79 -23.12 -0.63 16.46
C GLY A 79 -22.86 -1.97 15.79
N THR A 80 -23.87 -2.47 15.06
CA THR A 80 -23.83 -3.70 14.28
C THR A 80 -24.60 -3.49 12.98
N ALA A 81 -24.14 -4.12 11.90
CA ALA A 81 -24.82 -4.03 10.60
C ALA A 81 -26.34 -4.28 10.70
N PRO A 82 -27.18 -3.48 10.03
CA PRO A 82 -26.87 -2.36 9.13
C PRO A 82 -26.78 -0.98 9.80
N ASN A 83 -26.73 -0.90 11.13
CA ASN A 83 -26.76 0.36 11.92
C ASN A 83 -25.38 0.68 12.51
N GLU A 84 -24.34 0.51 11.72
CA GLU A 84 -22.98 0.90 12.07
C GLU A 84 -22.83 2.42 11.99
N TYR A 85 -22.09 2.99 12.96
CA TYR A 85 -21.71 4.40 12.95
C TYR A 85 -20.31 4.56 13.52
N TYR A 86 -19.66 5.67 13.23
CA TYR A 86 -18.30 5.96 13.65
C TYR A 86 -18.29 7.14 14.62
N VAL A 87 -17.49 7.03 15.66
CA VAL A 87 -17.32 8.08 16.67
C VAL A 87 -15.86 8.51 16.73
N GLU A 88 -15.66 9.81 16.94
CA GLU A 88 -14.36 10.35 17.28
C GLU A 88 -14.11 10.06 18.76
N SER A 89 -13.06 9.28 19.04
CA SER A 89 -12.60 9.10 20.40
C SER A 89 -11.74 10.29 20.81
N GLY A 90 -11.66 10.61 22.09
CA GLY A 90 -10.71 11.59 22.60
C GLY A 90 -9.27 11.07 22.68
N GLU A 91 -9.02 9.87 22.16
CA GLU A 91 -7.71 9.23 22.16
C GLU A 91 -6.84 9.77 21.01
N PRO A 92 -5.51 9.78 21.19
CA PRO A 92 -4.60 10.17 20.12
C PRO A 92 -4.75 9.27 18.88
N SER A 93 -4.66 9.86 17.69
CA SER A 93 -4.63 9.09 16.44
C SER A 93 -3.47 8.08 16.41
N PRO A 94 -3.62 6.96 15.70
CA PRO A 94 -2.58 5.94 15.61
C PRO A 94 -1.28 6.48 15.00
N THR A 95 -0.14 6.10 15.56
CA THR A 95 1.14 6.27 14.86
C THR A 95 1.31 5.20 13.80
N GLY A 96 1.85 5.58 12.64
CA GLY A 96 2.02 4.64 11.53
C GLY A 96 3.08 5.07 10.55
N GLY A 97 3.42 4.16 9.64
CA GLY A 97 4.17 4.46 8.43
C GLY A 97 3.25 4.97 7.33
N PHE A 98 3.75 5.90 6.52
CA PHE A 98 3.00 6.44 5.40
C PHE A 98 3.80 6.35 4.10
N GLY A 99 3.18 5.83 3.06
CA GLY A 99 3.83 5.65 1.78
C GLY A 99 3.05 6.21 0.60
N TYR A 100 3.77 6.78 -0.37
CA TYR A 100 3.22 7.29 -1.61
C TYR A 100 4.20 7.12 -2.77
N ILE A 101 3.68 7.22 -3.99
CA ILE A 101 4.45 7.12 -5.23
C ILE A 101 4.17 8.38 -6.05
N THR A 102 5.25 9.03 -6.54
CA THR A 102 5.17 10.11 -7.52
C THR A 102 5.63 9.62 -8.89
N ALA A 103 5.09 10.21 -9.95
CA ALA A 103 5.52 9.92 -11.32
C ALA A 103 6.16 11.18 -11.92
N GLU A 104 7.30 11.01 -12.56
CA GLU A 104 8.04 12.06 -13.27
C GLU A 104 8.32 11.63 -14.70
N ILE A 105 8.64 12.59 -15.56
CA ILE A 105 9.12 12.34 -16.93
C ILE A 105 10.50 12.92 -17.04
N GLU A 106 11.50 12.05 -17.22
CA GLU A 106 12.87 12.43 -17.44
C GLU A 106 13.37 11.87 -18.78
N GLY A 107 13.87 12.73 -19.66
CA GLY A 107 14.37 12.30 -20.96
C GLY A 107 13.33 11.60 -21.85
N GLY A 108 12.02 11.88 -21.66
CA GLY A 108 10.92 11.22 -22.37
C GLY A 108 10.50 9.86 -21.80
N ALA A 109 11.17 9.37 -20.78
CA ALA A 109 10.80 8.14 -20.06
C ALA A 109 10.08 8.49 -18.77
N ARG A 110 9.04 7.70 -18.41
CA ARG A 110 8.35 7.84 -17.13
C ARG A 110 9.10 7.08 -16.05
N LYS A 111 9.37 7.76 -14.93
CA LYS A 111 9.96 7.22 -13.73
C LYS A 111 9.00 7.33 -12.56
N TYR A 112 9.17 6.48 -11.56
CA TYR A 112 8.33 6.43 -10.38
C TYR A 112 9.22 6.48 -9.14
N ASN A 113 8.99 7.48 -8.28
CA ASN A 113 9.67 7.59 -7.00
C ASN A 113 8.74 7.10 -5.90
N ALA A 114 9.11 6.03 -5.22
CA ALA A 114 8.40 5.52 -4.06
C ALA A 114 9.03 6.06 -2.78
N PHE A 115 8.20 6.52 -1.86
CA PHE A 115 8.61 7.10 -0.58
C PHE A 115 7.91 6.39 0.56
N TRP A 116 8.66 6.05 1.60
CA TRP A 116 8.13 5.51 2.85
C TRP A 116 8.58 6.36 4.02
N ILE A 117 7.64 7.01 4.71
CA ILE A 117 7.86 7.71 5.98
C ILE A 117 7.73 6.69 7.08
N PHE A 118 8.75 6.54 7.91
CA PHE A 118 8.79 5.48 8.92
C PHE A 118 7.79 5.68 10.04
N LYS A 119 7.59 6.92 10.49
CA LYS A 119 6.70 7.21 11.61
C LYS A 119 6.07 8.59 11.48
N THR A 120 4.75 8.62 11.51
CA THR A 120 3.94 9.83 11.55
C THR A 120 2.69 9.57 12.39
N GLN A 121 2.09 10.64 12.88
CA GLN A 121 0.82 10.62 13.58
C GLN A 121 -0.09 11.66 12.95
N LEU A 122 -1.13 11.21 12.27
CA LEU A 122 -1.93 12.02 11.39
C LEU A 122 -3.18 12.53 12.10
N ASN A 123 -3.51 13.79 11.84
CA ASN A 123 -4.69 14.45 12.36
C ASN A 123 -5.40 15.23 11.26
N MET A 124 -6.69 15.40 11.39
CA MET A 124 -7.48 16.27 10.54
C MET A 124 -7.82 17.54 11.35
N SER A 125 -7.31 18.69 10.89
CA SER A 125 -7.48 19.95 11.63
C SER A 125 -8.87 20.56 11.43
N GLU A 126 -9.51 20.27 10.28
CA GLU A 126 -10.80 20.85 9.92
C GLU A 126 -11.64 19.80 9.14
N ASP A 127 -12.91 19.66 9.52
CA ASP A 127 -13.92 18.92 8.76
C ASP A 127 -14.95 19.93 8.24
N ASN A 128 -14.68 20.50 7.07
CA ASN A 128 -15.51 21.53 6.49
C ASN A 128 -16.64 20.90 5.67
N ALA A 129 -17.88 21.28 5.97
CA ALA A 129 -19.05 20.89 5.21
C ALA A 129 -19.78 22.14 4.70
N THR A 130 -19.92 22.26 3.38
CA THR A 130 -20.74 23.30 2.75
C THR A 130 -22.00 22.70 2.14
N THR A 131 -23.14 23.36 2.36
CA THR A 131 -24.38 22.99 1.71
C THR A 131 -24.34 23.38 0.23
N LYS A 132 -24.96 22.54 -0.62
CA LYS A 132 -25.07 22.78 -2.06
C LYS A 132 -25.72 24.14 -2.32
N ALA A 133 -24.98 25.03 -2.99
CA ALA A 133 -25.51 26.25 -3.64
C ALA A 133 -25.78 25.96 -5.14
N ASP A 134 -25.75 26.98 -5.99
CA ASP A 134 -25.95 26.83 -7.44
C ASP A 134 -24.83 26.01 -8.14
N SER A 135 -23.67 25.86 -7.51
CA SER A 135 -22.54 25.01 -7.95
C SER A 135 -22.15 24.03 -6.86
N ILE A 136 -21.59 22.87 -7.27
CA ILE A 136 -21.00 21.90 -6.33
C ILE A 136 -19.56 22.35 -6.08
N GLU A 137 -19.26 22.73 -4.84
CA GLU A 137 -17.90 22.92 -4.39
C GLU A 137 -17.39 21.58 -3.79
N TRP A 138 -16.33 21.07 -4.36
CA TRP A 138 -15.70 19.84 -3.88
C TRP A 138 -14.89 20.15 -2.62
N GLN A 139 -15.25 19.48 -1.53
CA GLN A 139 -14.47 19.55 -0.29
C GLN A 139 -13.34 18.50 -0.38
N THR A 140 -12.11 18.95 -0.18
CA THR A 140 -10.93 18.09 -0.15
C THR A 140 -10.34 18.10 1.26
N PRO A 141 -10.63 17.08 2.07
CA PRO A 141 -10.09 17.02 3.42
C PRO A 141 -8.56 16.98 3.40
N THR A 142 -7.96 17.78 4.26
CA THR A 142 -6.51 17.82 4.48
C THR A 142 -6.20 17.08 5.78
N VAL A 143 -5.28 16.14 5.68
CA VAL A 143 -4.75 15.41 6.82
C VAL A 143 -3.28 15.77 6.95
N SER A 144 -2.87 16.13 8.14
CA SER A 144 -1.46 16.46 8.41
C SER A 144 -0.98 15.90 9.74
N GLY A 145 0.33 15.86 9.90
CA GLY A 145 0.93 15.46 11.17
C GLY A 145 2.45 15.41 11.13
N PRO A 146 3.08 15.32 12.30
CA PRO A 146 4.52 15.33 12.43
C PRO A 146 5.16 14.09 11.80
N ILE A 147 6.33 14.28 11.21
CA ILE A 147 7.24 13.22 10.82
C ILE A 147 8.25 13.02 11.95
N MET A 148 8.30 11.82 12.49
CA MET A 148 9.15 11.45 13.60
C MET A 148 10.32 10.57 13.13
N GLY A 149 11.51 10.82 13.70
CA GLY A 149 12.68 9.98 13.44
C GLY A 149 12.60 8.64 14.15
N VAL A 150 13.07 7.59 13.50
CA VAL A 150 13.22 6.24 14.06
C VAL A 150 14.67 5.77 13.89
N PHE A 151 15.14 4.92 14.80
CA PHE A 151 16.46 4.32 14.74
C PHE A 151 16.34 2.93 14.11
N ILE A 152 16.67 2.81 12.83
CA ILE A 152 16.52 1.55 12.06
C ILE A 152 17.80 0.74 11.96
N ASP A 153 18.89 1.25 12.50
CA ASP A 153 20.21 0.62 12.51
C ASP A 153 21.04 1.08 13.72
N ASN A 154 22.22 0.48 13.92
CA ASN A 154 23.13 0.82 15.02
C ASN A 154 23.96 2.09 14.77
N SER A 155 23.60 2.94 13.81
CA SER A 155 24.36 4.18 13.50
C SER A 155 24.14 5.30 14.52
N GLY A 156 23.13 5.19 15.37
CA GLY A 156 22.71 6.22 16.32
C GLY A 156 22.09 7.45 15.64
N LYS A 157 21.75 7.36 14.34
CA LYS A 157 21.17 8.46 13.57
C LYS A 157 19.68 8.22 13.33
N PRO A 158 18.81 9.19 13.65
CA PRO A 158 17.39 9.07 13.33
C PRO A 158 17.18 9.06 11.81
N ARG A 159 16.27 8.19 11.34
CA ARG A 159 15.83 8.12 9.95
C ARG A 159 14.38 8.52 9.88
N PHE A 160 14.03 9.34 8.90
CA PHE A 160 12.69 9.90 8.73
C PHE A 160 11.93 9.25 7.59
N ARG A 161 12.63 8.97 6.47
CA ARG A 161 12.05 8.30 5.32
C ARG A 161 13.07 7.46 4.55
N ALA A 162 12.57 6.44 3.86
CA ALA A 162 13.25 5.77 2.75
C ALA A 162 12.64 6.21 1.42
N TYR A 163 13.41 6.17 0.33
CA TYR A 163 12.89 6.37 -1.02
C TYR A 163 13.74 5.64 -2.04
N GLN A 164 13.10 5.29 -3.15
CA GLN A 164 13.76 4.63 -4.28
C GLN A 164 13.07 4.98 -5.59
N GLU A 165 13.87 5.14 -6.67
CA GLU A 165 13.39 5.37 -8.03
C GLU A 165 13.23 4.04 -8.78
N PHE A 166 12.18 3.96 -9.60
CA PHE A 166 11.85 2.80 -10.41
C PHE A 166 11.43 3.22 -11.82
N THR A 167 11.64 2.33 -12.79
CA THR A 167 11.16 2.50 -14.17
C THR A 167 9.75 1.96 -14.39
N SER A 168 9.22 1.19 -13.43
CA SER A 168 7.90 0.58 -13.45
C SER A 168 7.09 0.95 -12.21
N TYR A 169 5.81 1.30 -12.39
CA TYR A 169 4.88 1.52 -11.28
C TYR A 169 4.67 0.25 -10.43
N ALA A 170 4.69 -0.92 -11.07
CA ALA A 170 4.51 -2.19 -10.37
C ALA A 170 5.66 -2.47 -9.38
N ASP A 171 6.91 -2.17 -9.80
CA ASP A 171 8.08 -2.36 -8.92
C ASP A 171 8.09 -1.31 -7.79
N ALA A 172 7.74 -0.06 -8.09
CA ALA A 172 7.59 0.99 -7.08
C ALA A 172 6.53 0.62 -6.04
N LYS A 173 5.39 0.09 -6.49
CA LYS A 173 4.32 -0.39 -5.61
C LYS A 173 4.78 -1.60 -4.78
N ALA A 174 5.45 -2.57 -5.38
CA ALA A 174 5.94 -3.75 -4.65
C ALA A 174 6.94 -3.37 -3.54
N TRP A 175 7.83 -2.41 -3.81
CA TRP A 175 8.75 -1.88 -2.81
C TRP A 175 8.00 -1.19 -1.67
N LEU A 176 6.99 -0.39 -1.99
CA LEU A 176 6.17 0.31 -1.00
C LEU A 176 5.36 -0.68 -0.13
N ASP A 177 4.78 -1.69 -0.79
CA ASP A 177 4.00 -2.74 -0.12
C ASP A 177 4.89 -3.56 0.84
N ALA A 178 6.14 -3.81 0.47
CA ALA A 178 7.11 -4.49 1.36
C ALA A 178 7.38 -3.68 2.63
N TRP A 179 7.52 -2.36 2.54
CA TRP A 179 7.62 -1.49 3.72
C TRP A 179 6.34 -1.46 4.55
N ALA A 180 5.19 -1.44 3.88
CA ALA A 180 3.89 -1.47 4.55
C ALA A 180 3.51 -2.83 5.15
N GLY A 181 4.35 -3.85 5.00
CA GLY A 181 4.06 -5.20 5.47
C GLY A 181 2.95 -5.90 4.67
N ILE A 182 2.66 -5.45 3.45
CA ILE A 182 1.66 -6.08 2.58
C ILE A 182 2.30 -7.24 1.85
N GLU A 183 1.94 -8.44 2.24
CA GLU A 183 2.39 -9.66 1.57
C GLU A 183 1.69 -9.88 0.23
N THR A 184 2.31 -10.67 -0.64
CA THR A 184 1.73 -11.08 -1.93
C THR A 184 1.32 -12.54 -1.84
N VAL A 185 0.12 -12.86 -2.31
CA VAL A 185 -0.37 -14.24 -2.39
C VAL A 185 0.54 -15.06 -3.31
N ALA A 186 0.84 -16.29 -2.92
CA ALA A 186 1.63 -17.20 -3.74
C ALA A 186 0.94 -17.48 -5.08
N THR A 187 1.73 -17.54 -6.16
CA THR A 187 1.18 -17.87 -7.49
C THR A 187 0.57 -19.27 -7.46
N PRO A 188 -0.67 -19.45 -7.93
CA PRO A 188 -1.28 -20.76 -8.03
C PRO A 188 -0.44 -21.75 -8.86
N THR A 189 -0.53 -23.02 -8.55
CA THR A 189 0.05 -24.12 -9.31
C THR A 189 -1.06 -24.95 -9.98
N ALA A 190 -0.74 -25.59 -11.09
CA ALA A 190 -1.65 -26.47 -11.81
C ALA A 190 -1.12 -27.90 -11.84
N THR A 191 -1.98 -28.88 -11.65
CA THR A 191 -1.64 -30.30 -11.75
C THR A 191 -2.68 -31.01 -12.62
N PRO A 192 -2.29 -31.67 -13.73
CA PRO A 192 -0.92 -31.79 -14.26
C PRO A 192 -0.36 -30.44 -14.73
N ASP A 193 0.96 -30.37 -14.90
CA ASP A 193 1.64 -29.21 -15.50
C ASP A 193 1.13 -28.95 -16.93
N ALA A 194 1.37 -27.72 -17.41
CA ALA A 194 1.02 -27.31 -18.79
C ALA A 194 1.63 -28.28 -19.83
N GLY A 195 0.88 -28.58 -20.88
CA GLY A 195 1.33 -29.48 -21.94
C GLY A 195 0.23 -30.33 -22.57
N ALA A 196 0.64 -31.42 -23.17
CA ALA A 196 -0.28 -32.39 -23.77
C ALA A 196 -0.83 -33.33 -22.68
N VAL A 197 -2.15 -33.46 -22.63
CA VAL A 197 -2.87 -34.31 -21.65
C VAL A 197 -3.82 -35.25 -22.38
N ALA A 198 -4.20 -36.35 -21.76
CA ALA A 198 -5.21 -37.25 -22.33
C ALA A 198 -6.56 -36.53 -22.45
N ALA A 199 -7.39 -37.00 -23.40
CA ALA A 199 -8.77 -36.51 -23.51
C ALA A 199 -9.52 -36.68 -22.16
N ASP A 200 -10.39 -35.74 -21.87
CA ASP A 200 -11.19 -35.71 -20.62
C ASP A 200 -10.37 -35.62 -19.31
N SER A 201 -9.09 -35.27 -19.39
CA SER A 201 -8.28 -34.97 -18.20
C SER A 201 -8.84 -33.78 -17.45
N THR A 202 -8.54 -33.71 -16.16
CA THR A 202 -8.89 -32.57 -15.32
C THR A 202 -7.63 -31.91 -14.76
N VAL A 203 -7.66 -30.59 -14.61
CA VAL A 203 -6.60 -29.79 -14.00
C VAL A 203 -7.03 -29.31 -12.63
N ALA A 204 -6.27 -29.67 -11.62
CA ALA A 204 -6.41 -29.14 -10.28
C ALA A 204 -5.53 -27.90 -10.10
N LEU A 205 -6.09 -26.84 -9.48
CA LEU A 205 -5.33 -25.65 -9.08
C LEU A 205 -5.15 -25.65 -7.56
N ALA A 206 -3.96 -25.24 -7.11
CA ALA A 206 -3.64 -25.08 -5.69
C ALA A 206 -2.89 -23.77 -5.47
N CYS A 207 -3.03 -23.19 -4.26
CA CYS A 207 -2.28 -22.01 -3.83
C CYS A 207 -1.62 -22.30 -2.49
N ALA A 208 -0.34 -21.95 -2.35
CA ALA A 208 0.42 -22.18 -1.12
C ALA A 208 0.07 -21.19 0.01
N THR A 209 -0.56 -20.05 -0.32
CA THR A 209 -1.04 -19.10 0.70
C THR A 209 -2.33 -19.63 1.31
N ASP A 210 -2.29 -19.94 2.60
CA ASP A 210 -3.46 -20.42 3.34
C ASP A 210 -4.61 -19.40 3.30
N GLY A 211 -5.84 -19.90 3.06
CA GLY A 211 -7.04 -19.09 2.95
C GLY A 211 -7.12 -18.20 1.70
N ALA A 212 -6.22 -18.32 0.73
CA ALA A 212 -6.33 -17.63 -0.54
C ALA A 212 -7.39 -18.29 -1.45
N GLU A 213 -8.18 -17.46 -2.12
CA GLU A 213 -9.10 -17.88 -3.17
C GLU A 213 -8.40 -17.87 -4.52
N ILE A 214 -8.67 -18.85 -5.36
CA ILE A 214 -8.12 -18.90 -6.72
C ILE A 214 -9.20 -18.46 -7.70
N HIS A 215 -8.91 -17.47 -8.53
CA HIS A 215 -9.77 -17.01 -9.63
C HIS A 215 -9.09 -17.30 -10.96
N TYR A 216 -9.87 -17.78 -11.94
CA TYR A 216 -9.29 -18.25 -13.20
C TYR A 216 -10.11 -17.89 -14.43
N THR A 217 -9.46 -18.00 -15.60
CA THR A 217 -10.06 -17.94 -16.94
C THR A 217 -9.58 -19.12 -17.75
N THR A 218 -10.36 -19.57 -18.77
CA THR A 218 -10.00 -20.67 -19.67
C THR A 218 -9.79 -20.23 -21.11
N ASN A 219 -9.99 -18.94 -21.40
CA ASN A 219 -9.87 -18.34 -22.73
C ASN A 219 -8.58 -17.55 -22.94
N GLY A 220 -7.62 -17.64 -21.98
CA GLY A 220 -6.34 -16.94 -22.04
C GLY A 220 -6.39 -15.45 -21.66
N THR A 221 -7.55 -14.89 -21.29
CA THR A 221 -7.63 -13.53 -20.74
C THR A 221 -7.02 -13.48 -19.34
N THR A 222 -6.51 -12.31 -18.93
CA THR A 222 -5.96 -12.13 -17.59
C THR A 222 -7.09 -12.18 -16.56
N PRO A 223 -7.03 -13.09 -15.56
CA PRO A 223 -8.04 -13.17 -14.51
C PRO A 223 -7.93 -11.97 -13.55
N THR A 224 -9.06 -11.64 -12.92
CA THR A 224 -9.18 -10.65 -11.86
C THR A 224 -9.90 -11.27 -10.66
N ALA A 225 -9.99 -10.57 -9.53
CA ALA A 225 -10.77 -11.02 -8.37
C ALA A 225 -12.28 -11.21 -8.67
N ALA A 226 -12.78 -10.64 -9.78
CA ALA A 226 -14.15 -10.83 -10.26
C ALA A 226 -14.30 -12.02 -11.25
N SER A 227 -13.20 -12.67 -11.63
CA SER A 227 -13.22 -13.85 -12.52
C SER A 227 -13.80 -15.06 -11.78
N THR A 228 -14.06 -16.15 -12.52
CA THR A 228 -14.62 -17.38 -11.95
C THR A 228 -13.75 -17.89 -10.81
N LYS A 229 -14.36 -18.12 -9.65
CA LYS A 229 -13.70 -18.74 -8.50
C LYS A 229 -13.51 -20.24 -8.74
N TYR A 230 -12.31 -20.72 -8.48
CA TYR A 230 -12.00 -22.14 -8.58
C TYR A 230 -12.58 -22.90 -7.39
N THR A 231 -13.42 -23.90 -7.67
CA THR A 231 -14.07 -24.76 -6.65
C THR A 231 -13.96 -26.24 -6.98
N VAL A 232 -13.76 -26.57 -8.26
CA VAL A 232 -13.68 -27.97 -8.75
C VAL A 232 -12.63 -28.06 -9.86
N PRO A 233 -12.00 -29.23 -10.09
CA PRO A 233 -11.05 -29.41 -11.18
C PRO A 233 -11.63 -29.04 -12.54
N ILE A 234 -10.80 -28.41 -13.38
CA ILE A 234 -11.17 -27.87 -14.69
C ILE A 234 -11.01 -28.97 -15.75
N ALA A 235 -12.07 -29.33 -16.45
CA ALA A 235 -12.01 -30.33 -17.52
C ALA A 235 -11.29 -29.78 -18.77
N ILE A 236 -10.46 -30.61 -19.38
CA ILE A 236 -9.75 -30.36 -20.63
C ILE A 236 -10.36 -31.21 -21.74
N ASP A 237 -11.42 -30.69 -22.34
CA ASP A 237 -12.19 -31.28 -23.44
C ASP A 237 -11.67 -30.81 -24.81
N ALA A 238 -10.90 -29.74 -24.89
CA ALA A 238 -10.26 -29.18 -26.06
C ALA A 238 -8.98 -28.41 -25.62
N ALA A 239 -8.17 -28.03 -26.60
CA ALA A 239 -7.03 -27.16 -26.35
C ALA A 239 -7.50 -25.85 -25.69
N LYS A 240 -6.94 -25.50 -24.55
CA LYS A 240 -7.29 -24.30 -23.81
C LYS A 240 -6.11 -23.75 -23.00
N THR A 241 -6.12 -22.45 -22.76
CA THR A 241 -5.15 -21.78 -21.87
C THR A 241 -5.85 -21.36 -20.60
N ILE A 242 -5.46 -21.97 -19.49
CA ILE A 242 -5.89 -21.59 -18.16
C ILE A 242 -4.94 -20.50 -17.64
N LYS A 243 -5.51 -19.39 -17.21
CA LYS A 243 -4.79 -18.39 -16.40
C LYS A 243 -5.45 -18.29 -15.05
N ALA A 244 -4.65 -18.20 -13.99
CA ALA A 244 -5.16 -18.14 -12.63
C ALA A 244 -4.36 -17.17 -11.75
N ILE A 245 -5.05 -16.54 -10.80
CA ILE A 245 -4.46 -15.72 -9.73
C ILE A 245 -4.98 -16.18 -8.37
N GLY A 246 -4.13 -16.05 -7.35
CA GLY A 246 -4.54 -16.15 -5.95
C GLY A 246 -4.96 -14.78 -5.43
N VAL A 247 -6.04 -14.73 -4.67
CA VAL A 247 -6.61 -13.52 -4.07
C VAL A 247 -6.86 -13.76 -2.59
N LYS A 248 -6.43 -12.84 -1.72
CA LYS A 248 -6.73 -12.86 -0.29
C LYS A 248 -6.84 -11.44 0.23
N ALA A 249 -7.87 -11.18 1.04
CA ALA A 249 -8.06 -9.87 1.66
C ALA A 249 -6.82 -9.46 2.49
N GLY A 250 -6.39 -8.21 2.37
CA GLY A 250 -5.22 -7.69 3.07
C GLY A 250 -3.86 -8.05 2.44
N MET A 251 -3.85 -8.77 1.32
CA MET A 251 -2.65 -9.12 0.56
C MET A 251 -2.74 -8.64 -0.88
N ASN A 252 -1.61 -8.47 -1.55
CA ASN A 252 -1.57 -8.28 -2.99
C ASN A 252 -1.96 -9.58 -3.71
N ASN A 253 -2.68 -9.45 -4.82
CA ASN A 253 -2.94 -10.61 -5.68
C ASN A 253 -1.63 -11.24 -6.16
N SER A 254 -1.64 -12.54 -6.38
CA SER A 254 -0.48 -13.26 -6.91
C SER A 254 -0.12 -12.83 -8.34
N ALA A 255 1.07 -13.19 -8.78
CA ALA A 255 1.38 -13.25 -10.20
C ALA A 255 0.40 -14.20 -10.92
N VAL A 256 0.24 -14.02 -12.24
CA VAL A 256 -0.67 -14.83 -13.05
C VAL A 256 0.01 -16.14 -13.42
N LEU A 257 -0.55 -17.28 -12.97
CA LEU A 257 -0.25 -18.58 -13.57
C LEU A 257 -0.75 -18.58 -15.01
N THR A 258 0.04 -19.10 -15.94
CA THR A 258 -0.38 -19.37 -17.32
C THR A 258 -0.05 -20.81 -17.68
N ALA A 259 -1.06 -21.63 -17.95
CA ALA A 259 -0.94 -23.04 -18.26
C ALA A 259 -1.74 -23.36 -19.54
N ALA A 260 -1.03 -23.68 -20.61
CA ALA A 260 -1.64 -24.07 -21.89
C ALA A 260 -1.69 -25.61 -22.00
N TYR A 261 -2.86 -26.13 -22.37
CA TYR A 261 -3.11 -27.56 -22.53
C TYR A 261 -3.55 -27.89 -23.95
N THR A 262 -3.07 -29.04 -24.46
CA THR A 262 -3.49 -29.63 -25.71
C THR A 262 -3.91 -31.07 -25.44
N ILE A 263 -4.78 -31.64 -26.29
CA ILE A 263 -5.17 -33.05 -26.19
C ILE A 263 -4.13 -33.89 -26.91
N GLN A 264 -3.68 -34.95 -26.26
CA GLN A 264 -2.86 -35.99 -26.95
C GLN A 264 -3.69 -36.72 -28.00
N ALA A 265 -3.13 -36.85 -29.20
CA ALA A 265 -3.74 -37.63 -30.30
C ALA A 265 -3.65 -39.13 -30.02
#